data_97e6d59081233d53a3615b9910d7ba9c
#
_entry.id   97e6d59081233d53a3615b9910d7ba9c
#
_cell.length_a   1.000
_cell.length_b   1.000
_cell.length_c   1.000
_cell.angle_alpha   90.00
_cell.angle_beta   90.00
_cell.angle_gamma   90.00
#
_symmetry.space_group_name_H-M   'P 1'
#
loop_
_entity.id
_entity.type
_entity.pdbx_description
1 polymer ?
#
loop_
_entity_poly.entity_id
_entity_poly.type
_entity_poly.pdbx_seq_one_letter_code
_entity_poly.pdbx_strand_id
1 'polypeptide(L)'
;VRTYSNIQSAYAEVLEREEKIKEFRCNVFLDGLEAGAYSSDFVCVKQDGELMVRECVERKHLMKPMTVRLLDASREYWRRNGVTDWGLVINEEK
;
A
#
# COMPACT_ATOMS: atom_id res chain seq x y z
N VAL A 1 8.19 13.53 -1.66
CA VAL A 1 7.88 12.10 -1.81
C VAL A 1 8.01 11.70 -3.26
N ARG A 2 8.79 10.69 -3.51
CA ARG A 2 8.96 10.17 -4.86
C ARG A 2 8.02 9.00 -5.11
N THR A 3 7.23 9.09 -6.17
CA THR A 3 6.29 8.04 -6.54
C THR A 3 6.64 7.46 -7.91
N TYR A 4 6.17 6.24 -8.16
CA TYR A 4 6.50 5.51 -9.39
C TYR A 4 5.35 5.40 -10.37
N SER A 5 4.17 5.89 -9.99
CA SER A 5 3.00 5.80 -10.85
C SER A 5 2.03 6.96 -10.60
N ASN A 6 1.14 7.18 -11.56
CA ASN A 6 0.09 8.19 -11.41
C ASN A 6 -0.85 7.86 -10.25
N ILE A 7 -1.10 6.58 -10.00
CA ILE A 7 -1.94 6.15 -8.89
C ILE A 7 -1.29 6.56 -7.57
N GLN A 8 0.00 6.31 -7.43
CA GLN A 8 0.73 6.69 -6.22
C GLN A 8 0.73 8.18 -6.02
N SER A 9 0.97 8.96 -7.08
CA SER A 9 0.98 10.42 -6.99
C SER A 9 -0.37 10.95 -6.53
N ALA A 10 -1.45 10.45 -7.13
CA ALA A 10 -2.80 10.89 -6.78
C ALA A 10 -3.14 10.53 -5.33
N TYR A 11 -2.80 9.33 -4.90
CA TYR A 11 -3.11 8.90 -3.55
C TYR A 11 -2.26 9.62 -2.50
N ALA A 12 -0.99 9.92 -2.83
CA ALA A 12 -0.15 10.71 -1.94
C ALA A 12 -0.77 12.08 -1.65
N GLU A 13 -1.34 12.72 -2.66
CA GLU A 13 -2.03 14.00 -2.46
C GLU A 13 -3.25 13.83 -1.54
N VAL A 14 -3.99 12.75 -1.69
CA VAL A 14 -5.12 12.45 -0.81
C VAL A 14 -4.64 12.32 0.63
N LEU A 15 -3.55 11.58 0.85
CA LEU A 15 -3.00 11.38 2.19
C LEU A 15 -2.50 12.68 2.81
N GLU A 16 -1.89 13.54 2.03
CA GLU A 16 -1.40 14.84 2.53
C GLU A 16 -2.52 15.75 3.01
N ARG A 17 -3.72 15.58 2.44
CA ARG A 17 -4.90 16.36 2.81
C ARG A 17 -5.76 15.69 3.87
N GLU A 18 -5.49 14.43 4.20
CA GLU A 18 -6.30 13.66 5.12
C GLU A 18 -5.91 13.97 6.57
N GLU A 19 -6.81 14.60 7.29
CA GLU A 19 -6.57 15.01 8.69
C GLU A 19 -6.39 13.83 9.64
N LYS A 20 -6.92 12.66 9.30
CA LYS A 20 -6.81 11.46 10.13
C LYS A 20 -5.43 10.81 10.04
N ILE A 21 -4.64 11.20 9.05
CA ILE A 21 -3.31 10.65 8.83
C ILE A 21 -2.27 11.61 9.44
N LYS A 22 -1.52 11.10 10.40
CA LYS A 22 -0.47 11.87 11.05
C LYS A 22 0.77 11.96 10.16
N GLU A 23 1.18 10.82 9.59
CA GLU A 23 2.30 10.75 8.67
C GLU A 23 2.16 9.51 7.79
N PHE A 24 2.89 9.48 6.69
CA PHE A 24 2.94 8.28 5.84
C PHE A 24 4.31 8.14 5.20
N ARG A 25 4.63 6.90 4.82
CA ARG A 25 5.85 6.55 4.10
C ARG A 25 5.51 5.82 2.83
N CYS A 26 6.32 6.03 1.79
CA CYS A 26 6.14 5.38 0.50
C CYS A 26 7.19 4.29 0.31
N ASN A 27 6.81 3.25 -0.42
CA ASN A 27 7.74 2.20 -0.86
C ASN A 27 8.51 1.57 0.31
N VAL A 28 7.76 1.11 1.31
CA VAL A 28 8.34 0.47 2.49
C VAL A 28 8.67 -0.98 2.18
N PHE A 29 9.94 -1.32 2.23
CA PHE A 29 10.42 -2.67 1.93
C PHE A 29 9.96 -3.68 2.99
N LEU A 30 9.43 -4.81 2.52
CA LEU A 30 8.96 -5.89 3.39
C LEU A 30 10.01 -7.01 3.42
N ASP A 31 10.63 -7.19 4.58
CA ASP A 31 11.65 -8.20 4.79
C ASP A 31 11.04 -9.57 4.99
N GLY A 32 11.71 -10.59 4.45
CA GLY A 32 11.36 -11.97 4.74
C GLY A 32 10.13 -12.53 4.05
N LEU A 33 9.68 -11.91 2.95
CA LEU A 33 8.57 -12.45 2.18
C LEU A 33 9.01 -13.64 1.33
N GLU A 34 8.29 -14.75 1.44
CA GLU A 34 8.54 -15.93 0.62
C GLU A 34 8.28 -15.69 -0.87
N ALA A 35 7.36 -14.78 -1.17
CA ALA A 35 7.01 -14.44 -2.55
C ALA A 35 8.10 -13.65 -3.27
N GLY A 36 9.12 -13.15 -2.56
CA GLY A 36 10.23 -12.39 -3.13
C GLY A 36 10.30 -10.97 -2.60
N ALA A 37 11.18 -10.18 -3.19
CA ALA A 37 11.35 -8.78 -2.80
C ALA A 37 10.10 -7.96 -3.14
N TYR A 38 9.60 -7.21 -2.19
CA TYR A 38 8.40 -6.41 -2.37
C TYR A 38 8.41 -5.19 -1.43
N SER A 39 7.85 -4.10 -1.90
CA SER A 39 7.68 -2.90 -1.08
C SER A 39 6.21 -2.50 -1.06
N SER A 40 5.68 -2.20 0.13
CA SER A 40 4.34 -1.64 0.25
C SER A 40 4.34 -0.20 -0.23
N ASP A 41 3.34 0.19 -1.01
CA ASP A 41 3.30 1.52 -1.59
C ASP A 41 3.12 2.62 -0.55
N PHE A 42 2.20 2.43 0.38
CA PHE A 42 1.97 3.41 1.44
C PHE A 42 1.77 2.72 2.80
N VAL A 43 2.53 3.17 3.77
CA VAL A 43 2.33 2.80 5.17
C VAL A 43 2.06 4.08 5.93
N CYS A 44 0.88 4.20 6.50
CA CYS A 44 0.40 5.41 7.13
C CYS A 44 0.25 5.23 8.63
N VAL A 45 0.53 6.29 9.38
CA VAL A 45 0.24 6.35 10.81
C VAL A 45 -0.93 7.29 11.00
N LYS A 46 -2.01 6.78 11.57
CA LYS A 46 -3.19 7.58 11.87
C LYS A 46 -2.98 8.42 13.12
N GLN A 47 -3.83 9.41 13.33
CA GLN A 47 -3.73 10.29 14.50
C GLN A 47 -3.87 9.52 15.82
N ASP A 48 -4.58 8.40 15.82
CA ASP A 48 -4.72 7.54 16.99
C ASP A 48 -3.53 6.59 17.20
N GLY A 49 -2.54 6.65 16.34
CA GLY A 49 -1.35 5.81 16.42
C GLY A 49 -1.45 4.49 15.70
N GLU A 50 -2.59 4.14 15.14
CA GLU A 50 -2.74 2.90 14.40
C GLU A 50 -2.17 2.99 13.00
N LEU A 51 -1.67 1.87 12.49
CA LEU A 51 -1.12 1.80 11.14
C LEU A 51 -2.19 1.45 10.12
N MET A 52 -2.03 2.02 8.94
CA MET A 52 -2.88 1.77 7.78
C MET A 52 -1.97 1.53 6.58
N VAL A 53 -2.23 0.46 5.84
CA VAL A 53 -1.43 0.13 4.66
C VAL A 53 -2.31 0.16 3.42
N ARG A 54 -1.80 0.81 2.37
CA ARG A 54 -2.48 0.87 1.08
C ARG A 54 -1.52 0.51 -0.03
N GLU A 55 -1.93 -0.43 -0.86
CA GLU A 55 -1.15 -0.84 -2.03
C GLU A 55 -1.81 -0.29 -3.28
N CYS A 56 -1.02 0.36 -4.13
CA CYS A 56 -1.52 0.93 -5.37
C CYS A 56 -1.31 -0.05 -6.52
N VAL A 57 -2.38 -0.43 -7.19
CA VAL A 57 -2.33 -1.41 -8.27
C VAL A 57 -3.16 -0.90 -9.45
N GLU A 58 -2.58 -0.94 -10.63
CA GLU A 58 -3.34 -0.65 -11.84
C GLU A 58 -4.33 -1.79 -12.09
N ARG A 59 -5.55 -1.43 -12.48
CA ARG A 59 -6.62 -2.41 -12.70
C ARG A 59 -6.21 -3.52 -13.65
N LYS A 60 -5.48 -3.19 -14.70
CA LYS A 60 -5.00 -4.18 -15.69
C LYS A 60 -4.07 -5.22 -15.11
N HIS A 61 -3.47 -4.96 -13.95
CA HIS A 61 -2.55 -5.90 -13.30
C HIS A 61 -3.21 -6.79 -12.27
N LEU A 62 -4.46 -6.50 -11.88
CA LEU A 62 -5.14 -7.24 -10.81
C LEU A 62 -5.33 -8.72 -11.10
N MET A 63 -5.45 -9.07 -12.38
CA MET A 63 -5.66 -10.47 -12.78
C MET A 63 -4.37 -11.26 -12.96
N LYS A 64 -3.23 -10.62 -12.82
CA LYS A 64 -1.93 -11.30 -12.98
C LYS A 64 -1.62 -12.14 -11.74
N PRO A 65 -1.29 -13.43 -11.91
CA PRO A 65 -1.03 -14.30 -10.75
C PRO A 65 0.07 -13.78 -9.82
N MET A 66 1.14 -13.21 -10.38
CA MET A 66 2.22 -12.68 -9.57
C MET A 66 1.76 -11.48 -8.73
N THR A 67 0.93 -10.61 -9.31
CA THR A 67 0.37 -9.45 -8.59
C THR A 67 -0.49 -9.93 -7.42
N VAL A 68 -1.38 -10.86 -7.67
CA VAL A 68 -2.26 -11.42 -6.62
C VAL A 68 -1.42 -12.03 -5.51
N ARG A 69 -0.40 -12.80 -5.87
CA ARG A 69 0.48 -13.45 -4.90
C ARG A 69 1.23 -12.45 -4.01
N LEU A 70 1.76 -11.39 -4.63
CA LEU A 70 2.47 -10.36 -3.88
C LEU A 70 1.54 -9.57 -2.95
N LEU A 71 0.34 -9.28 -3.42
CA LEU A 71 -0.64 -8.57 -2.60
C LEU A 71 -1.09 -9.42 -1.41
N ASP A 72 -1.32 -10.70 -1.62
CA ASP A 72 -1.67 -11.61 -0.53
C ASP A 72 -0.53 -11.71 0.49
N ALA A 73 0.71 -11.78 0.01
CA ALA A 73 1.87 -11.85 0.87
C ALA A 73 2.00 -10.56 1.70
N SER A 74 1.78 -9.41 1.09
CA SER A 74 1.80 -8.12 1.78
C SER A 74 0.73 -8.07 2.86
N ARG A 75 -0.50 -8.43 2.52
CA ARG A 75 -1.61 -8.42 3.48
C ARG A 75 -1.31 -9.32 4.68
N GLU A 76 -0.80 -10.51 4.43
CA GLU A 76 -0.47 -11.46 5.49
C GLU A 76 0.68 -10.95 6.36
N TYR A 77 1.69 -10.35 5.74
CA TYR A 77 2.81 -9.74 6.45
C TYR A 77 2.32 -8.70 7.46
N TRP A 78 1.48 -7.77 6.99
CA TRP A 78 0.99 -6.71 7.86
C TRP A 78 0.04 -7.23 8.93
N ARG A 79 -0.78 -8.23 8.60
CA ARG A 79 -1.66 -8.86 9.58
C ARG A 79 -0.88 -9.49 10.72
N ARG A 80 0.22 -10.15 10.41
CA ARG A 80 1.11 -10.74 11.42
C ARG A 80 1.76 -9.68 12.30
N ASN A 81 1.90 -8.48 11.79
CA ASN A 81 2.46 -7.36 12.53
C ASN A 81 1.40 -6.50 13.22
N GLY A 82 0.18 -7.00 13.30
CA GLY A 82 -0.90 -6.33 14.01
C GLY A 82 -1.64 -5.26 13.21
N VAL A 83 -1.39 -5.17 11.91
CA VAL A 83 -2.06 -4.19 11.05
C VAL A 83 -3.23 -4.86 10.35
N THR A 84 -4.44 -4.39 10.64
CA THR A 84 -5.66 -4.91 10.05
C THR A 84 -6.24 -3.98 8.99
N ASP A 85 -5.86 -2.71 9.00
CA ASP A 85 -6.34 -1.72 8.02
C ASP A 85 -5.46 -1.73 6.78
N TRP A 86 -5.65 -2.75 5.96
CA TRP A 86 -4.92 -2.95 4.72
C TRP A 86 -5.90 -2.93 3.56
N GLY A 87 -5.57 -2.23 2.49
CA GLY A 87 -6.46 -2.15 1.34
C GLY A 87 -5.74 -1.81 0.06
N LEU A 88 -6.48 -1.80 -1.03
CA LEU A 88 -5.98 -1.51 -2.37
C LEU A 88 -6.47 -0.17 -2.86
N VAL A 89 -5.59 0.53 -3.59
CA VAL A 89 -5.95 1.72 -4.34
C VAL A 89 -5.84 1.36 -5.82
N ILE A 90 -6.94 1.44 -6.52
CA ILE A 90 -7.03 1.01 -7.92
C ILE A 90 -7.38 2.22 -8.78
N ASN A 91 -6.73 2.35 -9.93
CA ASN A 91 -7.04 3.43 -10.85
C ASN A 91 -8.40 3.19 -11.52
N GLU A 92 -9.10 4.28 -11.78
CA GLU A 92 -10.32 4.22 -12.57
C GLU A 92 -9.94 4.32 -14.05
N GLU A 93 -10.22 3.28 -14.79
CA GLU A 93 -10.04 3.29 -16.23
C GLU A 93 -11.33 3.78 -16.89
N LYS A 94 -11.17 4.73 -17.75
CA LYS A 94 -12.29 5.26 -18.54
C LYS A 94 -12.29 4.64 -19.91
#